data_3f00646607a1918166f87d187439994e
#
_entry.id   3f00646607a1918166f87d187439994e
#
_cell.length_a   1.000
_cell.length_b   1.000
_cell.length_c   1.000
_cell.angle_alpha   90.00
_cell.angle_beta   90.00
_cell.angle_gamma   90.00
#
_symmetry.space_group_name_H-M   'P 1'
#
loop_
_entity.id
_entity.type
_entity.pdbx_description
1 polymer ?
#
loop_
_entity_poly.entity_id
_entity_poly.type
_entity_poly.pdbx_seq_one_letter_code
_entity_poly.pdbx_strand_id
1 'polypeptide(L)'
;MTPARWVGLLILGTALVRVWLGWAVGLGVDESYMVAAGREMAWGYFDHPPLAWWLSAGVARLVGSEAAVVVRLPFIALFGVSTWLMFVLGRELFGARAGLWAAVTLNMAPVLGVTTGGWVLPDGPLVAALLGFGVCFWRAIEREGWGWWIGAGVCAGLAMLSKYTAVLAFGGALVALVTLDRRWLGRVQPWVAGLVAVAVVSPVVVWNAGHGWASFAFQGGRAGVRKLDLAAPLVTIGGEALFLLPWIWLPLAVLWAWALWRGPQERAPWLLAWLGFGPIVLFVVISAWSPRVLYHWAAPGYLFVFPLLGRWIAARLDEGSVAVRRGLAGTAWFLVVGLGLGAAELNMNVLRLRGDPLRQGLDWTPLWAALDARGLLERPIMAPSWADAGKLDFALGGAPRVFCLNVDCRQFGFQTQTAGAWVGWDVLILAPRQDAGRIRASYGGLFERIETLPPVVFGLPGRAAVEMGAYVGRGLRAIPR
;
A
#
# COMPACT_ATOMS: atom_id res chain seq x y z
N MET A 1 9.89 12.63 31.35
CA MET A 1 8.99 11.57 30.80
C MET A 1 9.83 10.43 30.27
N THR A 2 9.37 9.16 30.40
CA THR A 2 10.08 8.00 29.84
C THR A 2 9.95 7.96 28.30
N PRO A 3 10.91 7.37 27.57
CA PRO A 3 10.81 7.19 26.11
C PRO A 3 9.51 6.53 25.67
N ALA A 4 9.01 5.54 26.40
CA ALA A 4 7.74 4.88 26.10
C ALA A 4 6.52 5.83 26.14
N ARG A 5 6.50 6.76 27.09
CA ARG A 5 5.43 7.78 27.17
C ARG A 5 5.50 8.75 25.99
N TRP A 6 6.69 9.13 25.54
CA TRP A 6 6.86 9.94 24.33
C TRP A 6 6.37 9.22 23.09
N VAL A 7 6.63 7.90 22.97
CA VAL A 7 6.09 7.09 21.83
C VAL A 7 4.56 7.03 21.90
N GLY A 8 3.97 6.89 23.10
CA GLY A 8 2.50 6.93 23.24
C GLY A 8 1.90 8.27 22.77
N LEU A 9 2.54 9.39 23.12
CA LEU A 9 2.12 10.71 22.65
C LEU A 9 2.31 10.87 21.12
N LEU A 10 3.41 10.35 20.57
CA LEU A 10 3.64 10.34 19.12
C LEU A 10 2.53 9.57 18.40
N ILE A 11 2.20 8.36 18.88
CA ILE A 11 1.12 7.55 18.31
C ILE A 11 -0.20 8.31 18.34
N LEU A 12 -0.58 8.83 19.50
CA LEU A 12 -1.83 9.58 19.65
C LEU A 12 -1.87 10.81 18.74
N GLY A 13 -0.84 11.66 18.79
CA GLY A 13 -0.79 12.90 18.00
C GLY A 13 -0.83 12.62 16.48
N THR A 14 -0.03 11.64 16.03
CA THR A 14 0.01 11.30 14.59
C THR A 14 -1.23 10.53 14.13
N ALA A 15 -1.90 9.77 15.01
CA ALA A 15 -3.19 9.16 14.71
C ALA A 15 -4.29 10.22 14.54
N LEU A 16 -4.34 11.23 15.41
CA LEU A 16 -5.29 12.35 15.26
C LEU A 16 -5.10 13.09 13.95
N VAL A 17 -3.86 13.37 13.54
CA VAL A 17 -3.56 13.99 12.23
C VAL A 17 -4.06 13.10 11.09
N ARG A 18 -3.84 11.77 11.15
CA ARG A 18 -4.30 10.83 10.12
C ARG A 18 -5.82 10.71 10.06
N VAL A 19 -6.49 10.72 11.20
CA VAL A 19 -7.97 10.74 11.25
C VAL A 19 -8.49 12.02 10.61
N TRP A 20 -7.90 13.17 10.93
CA TRP A 20 -8.25 14.44 10.30
C TRP A 20 -8.05 14.41 8.78
N LEU A 21 -6.89 13.94 8.31
CA LEU A 21 -6.62 13.77 6.88
C LEU A 21 -7.59 12.76 6.25
N GLY A 22 -7.90 11.68 6.96
CA GLY A 22 -8.85 10.66 6.51
C GLY A 22 -10.28 11.21 6.32
N TRP A 23 -10.64 12.21 7.11
CA TRP A 23 -11.90 12.92 6.96
C TRP A 23 -11.83 14.01 5.87
N ALA A 24 -10.72 14.74 5.79
CA ALA A 24 -10.57 15.90 4.90
C ALA A 24 -10.27 15.51 3.44
N VAL A 25 -9.82 14.29 3.17
CA VAL A 25 -9.35 13.87 1.84
C VAL A 25 -10.12 12.63 1.37
N GLY A 26 -10.69 12.68 0.17
CA GLY A 26 -11.36 11.56 -0.47
C GLY A 26 -10.43 10.36 -0.69
N LEU A 27 -11.00 9.20 -1.06
CA LEU A 27 -10.21 8.03 -1.39
C LEU A 27 -9.50 8.20 -2.72
N GLY A 28 -8.22 7.83 -2.76
CA GLY A 28 -7.44 7.72 -3.98
C GLY A 28 -7.94 6.59 -4.89
N VAL A 29 -7.31 6.44 -6.06
CA VAL A 29 -7.71 5.43 -7.05
C VAL A 29 -7.59 4.02 -6.49
N ASP A 30 -6.42 3.67 -5.92
CA ASP A 30 -6.19 2.34 -5.36
C ASP A 30 -7.10 2.07 -4.14
N GLU A 31 -7.32 3.07 -3.28
CA GLU A 31 -8.22 2.95 -2.13
C GLU A 31 -9.66 2.72 -2.56
N SER A 32 -10.17 3.54 -3.50
CA SER A 32 -11.54 3.39 -4.05
C SER A 32 -11.74 2.02 -4.68
N TYR A 33 -10.75 1.56 -5.45
CA TYR A 33 -10.74 0.21 -6.03
C TYR A 33 -10.78 -0.88 -4.95
N MET A 34 -9.97 -0.74 -3.89
CA MET A 34 -9.93 -1.73 -2.82
C MET A 34 -11.25 -1.78 -2.03
N VAL A 35 -11.86 -0.63 -1.76
CA VAL A 35 -13.16 -0.59 -1.07
C VAL A 35 -14.26 -1.17 -1.96
N ALA A 36 -14.36 -0.73 -3.22
CA ALA A 36 -15.35 -1.20 -4.17
C ALA A 36 -15.25 -2.71 -4.42
N ALA A 37 -14.06 -3.19 -4.77
CA ALA A 37 -13.82 -4.62 -5.01
C ALA A 37 -13.96 -5.47 -3.74
N GLY A 38 -13.65 -4.91 -2.57
CA GLY A 38 -13.74 -5.57 -1.27
C GLY A 38 -15.17 -5.81 -0.76
N ARG A 39 -16.18 -5.18 -1.37
CA ARG A 39 -17.59 -5.49 -1.06
C ARG A 39 -17.90 -6.96 -1.29
N GLU A 40 -17.31 -7.58 -2.30
CA GLU A 40 -17.32 -9.03 -2.51
C GLU A 40 -16.08 -9.63 -1.84
N MET A 41 -16.22 -10.07 -0.56
CA MET A 41 -15.10 -10.66 0.17
C MET A 41 -14.67 -11.99 -0.44
N ALA A 42 -13.36 -12.13 -0.68
CA ALA A 42 -12.74 -13.32 -1.21
C ALA A 42 -11.53 -13.76 -0.37
N TRP A 43 -11.11 -15.00 -0.50
CA TRP A 43 -9.92 -15.56 0.17
C TRP A 43 -8.60 -15.06 -0.44
N GLY A 44 -8.67 -14.46 -1.60
CA GLY A 44 -7.58 -13.81 -2.32
C GLY A 44 -8.15 -12.86 -3.37
N TYR A 45 -7.31 -11.98 -3.91
CA TYR A 45 -7.69 -11.04 -4.95
C TYR A 45 -6.65 -11.07 -6.08
N PHE A 46 -7.03 -10.57 -7.24
CA PHE A 46 -6.22 -10.67 -8.45
C PHE A 46 -4.82 -10.07 -8.31
N ASP A 47 -4.71 -8.90 -7.71
CA ASP A 47 -3.47 -8.13 -7.68
C ASP A 47 -2.74 -8.15 -6.34
N HIS A 48 -3.42 -8.51 -5.23
CA HIS A 48 -2.82 -8.59 -3.90
C HIS A 48 -3.47 -9.66 -3.00
N PRO A 49 -2.79 -10.11 -1.94
CA PRO A 49 -3.39 -10.92 -0.88
C PRO A 49 -4.50 -10.18 -0.13
N PRO A 50 -5.40 -10.87 0.60
CA PRO A 50 -6.70 -10.33 0.99
C PRO A 50 -6.71 -9.41 2.21
N LEU A 51 -5.65 -9.33 3.02
CA LEU A 51 -5.73 -8.74 4.37
C LEU A 51 -6.19 -7.28 4.36
N ALA A 52 -5.73 -6.47 3.41
CA ALA A 52 -6.15 -5.07 3.33
C ALA A 52 -7.63 -4.92 2.96
N TRP A 53 -8.15 -5.76 2.06
CA TRP A 53 -9.58 -5.82 1.72
C TRP A 53 -10.43 -6.27 2.90
N TRP A 54 -10.00 -7.32 3.62
CA TRP A 54 -10.72 -7.79 4.81
C TRP A 54 -10.80 -6.73 5.89
N LEU A 55 -9.74 -5.95 6.10
CA LEU A 55 -9.72 -4.87 7.08
C LEU A 55 -10.67 -3.74 6.70
N SER A 56 -10.63 -3.24 5.46
CA SER A 56 -11.50 -2.16 5.01
C SER A 56 -12.96 -2.60 4.93
N ALA A 57 -13.27 -3.75 4.34
CA ALA A 57 -14.62 -4.27 4.26
C ALA A 57 -15.18 -4.66 5.64
N GLY A 58 -14.33 -5.20 6.53
CA GLY A 58 -14.71 -5.55 7.89
C GLY A 58 -15.14 -4.34 8.71
N VAL A 59 -14.36 -3.26 8.71
CA VAL A 59 -14.72 -2.04 9.43
C VAL A 59 -15.93 -1.35 8.81
N ALA A 60 -16.03 -1.31 7.47
CA ALA A 60 -17.16 -0.73 6.77
C ALA A 60 -18.48 -1.42 7.17
N ARG A 61 -18.50 -2.77 7.22
CA ARG A 61 -19.66 -3.56 7.67
C ARG A 61 -19.98 -3.37 9.15
N LEU A 62 -18.94 -3.32 10.00
CA LEU A 62 -19.11 -3.14 11.45
C LEU A 62 -19.73 -1.78 11.80
N VAL A 63 -19.30 -0.72 11.10
CA VAL A 63 -19.75 0.66 11.33
C VAL A 63 -20.99 0.98 10.49
N GLY A 64 -21.27 0.22 9.43
CA GLY A 64 -22.36 0.52 8.47
C GLY A 64 -22.04 1.70 7.55
N SER A 65 -20.75 1.99 7.30
CA SER A 65 -20.32 3.15 6.51
C SER A 65 -19.02 2.88 5.76
N GLU A 66 -18.95 3.29 4.50
CA GLU A 66 -17.74 3.28 3.68
C GLU A 66 -17.07 4.67 3.59
N ALA A 67 -17.43 5.60 4.46
CA ALA A 67 -16.78 6.92 4.50
C ALA A 67 -15.25 6.78 4.57
N ALA A 68 -14.53 7.64 3.85
CA ALA A 68 -13.07 7.55 3.71
C ALA A 68 -12.33 7.42 5.04
N VAL A 69 -12.75 8.17 6.06
CA VAL A 69 -12.17 8.06 7.40
C VAL A 69 -12.42 6.69 8.02
N VAL A 70 -13.62 6.11 7.85
CA VAL A 70 -14.00 4.82 8.45
C VAL A 70 -13.15 3.70 7.89
N VAL A 71 -13.05 3.57 6.56
CA VAL A 71 -12.28 2.50 5.91
C VAL A 71 -10.78 2.61 6.17
N ARG A 72 -10.28 3.79 6.55
CA ARG A 72 -8.88 4.06 6.93
C ARG A 72 -8.57 3.76 8.39
N LEU A 73 -9.56 3.70 9.30
CA LEU A 73 -9.32 3.48 10.74
C LEU A 73 -8.44 2.26 11.05
N PRO A 74 -8.64 1.07 10.46
CA PRO A 74 -7.78 -0.08 10.74
C PRO A 74 -6.32 0.17 10.37
N PHE A 75 -6.06 0.88 9.27
CA PHE A 75 -4.71 1.20 8.80
C PHE A 75 -4.03 2.22 9.72
N ILE A 76 -4.77 3.22 10.19
CA ILE A 76 -4.30 4.20 11.18
C ILE A 76 -3.93 3.49 12.50
N ALA A 77 -4.79 2.58 12.98
CA ALA A 77 -4.52 1.79 14.17
C ALA A 77 -3.31 0.88 14.01
N LEU A 78 -3.20 0.17 12.88
CA LEU A 78 -2.04 -0.68 12.56
C LEU A 78 -0.74 0.12 12.48
N PHE A 79 -0.77 1.36 12.02
CA PHE A 79 0.42 2.20 12.03
C PHE A 79 0.80 2.65 13.44
N GLY A 80 -0.17 2.83 14.32
CA GLY A 80 0.10 2.99 15.77
C GLY A 80 0.83 1.77 16.34
N VAL A 81 0.36 0.56 15.99
CA VAL A 81 1.03 -0.71 16.34
C VAL A 81 2.44 -0.76 15.72
N SER A 82 2.59 -0.39 14.46
CA SER A 82 3.90 -0.33 13.77
C SER A 82 4.88 0.60 14.47
N THR A 83 4.41 1.79 14.87
CA THR A 83 5.21 2.77 15.62
C THR A 83 5.66 2.20 16.97
N TRP A 84 4.76 1.50 17.67
CA TRP A 84 5.09 0.83 18.94
C TRP A 84 6.07 -0.33 18.75
N LEU A 85 5.85 -1.19 17.74
CA LEU A 85 6.75 -2.31 17.42
C LEU A 85 8.15 -1.83 17.00
N MET A 86 8.24 -0.71 16.26
CA MET A 86 9.51 -0.08 15.92
C MET A 86 10.25 0.38 17.19
N PHE A 87 9.52 1.01 18.13
CA PHE A 87 10.10 1.37 19.42
C PHE A 87 10.60 0.14 20.17
N VAL A 88 9.80 -0.93 20.25
CA VAL A 88 10.16 -2.18 20.93
C VAL A 88 11.40 -2.80 20.32
N LEU A 89 11.44 -2.94 19.00
CA LEU A 89 12.57 -3.50 18.25
C LEU A 89 13.85 -2.66 18.53
N GLY A 90 13.78 -1.35 18.33
CA GLY A 90 14.91 -0.46 18.56
C GLY A 90 15.38 -0.45 20.03
N ARG A 91 14.43 -0.53 20.99
CA ARG A 91 14.73 -0.61 22.40
C ARG A 91 15.45 -1.89 22.78
N GLU A 92 15.03 -3.02 22.26
CA GLU A 92 15.65 -4.32 22.57
C GLU A 92 17.03 -4.46 21.95
N LEU A 93 17.23 -3.88 20.77
CA LEU A 93 18.51 -3.97 20.08
C LEU A 93 19.54 -2.93 20.57
N PHE A 94 19.09 -1.71 20.89
CA PHE A 94 20.00 -0.56 21.08
C PHE A 94 19.62 0.37 22.24
N GLY A 95 18.61 0.00 23.03
CA GLY A 95 18.16 0.79 24.19
C GLY A 95 16.99 1.74 23.88
N ALA A 96 16.35 2.22 24.96
CA ALA A 96 15.06 2.91 24.87
C ALA A 96 15.11 4.24 24.07
N ARG A 97 16.24 4.97 24.10
CA ARG A 97 16.41 6.20 23.32
C ARG A 97 16.55 5.92 21.83
N ALA A 98 17.27 4.87 21.47
CA ALA A 98 17.36 4.41 20.07
C ALA A 98 15.99 4.00 19.54
N GLY A 99 15.20 3.24 20.32
CA GLY A 99 13.83 2.87 19.98
C GLY A 99 12.92 4.09 19.77
N LEU A 100 13.00 5.10 20.63
CA LEU A 100 12.23 6.35 20.48
C LEU A 100 12.55 7.04 19.15
N TRP A 101 13.82 7.22 18.83
CA TRP A 101 14.20 7.91 17.59
C TRP A 101 13.93 7.09 16.34
N ALA A 102 14.00 5.76 16.42
CA ALA A 102 13.54 4.88 15.34
C ALA A 102 12.03 5.07 15.07
N ALA A 103 11.21 5.10 16.13
CA ALA A 103 9.76 5.34 16.00
C ALA A 103 9.44 6.74 15.47
N VAL A 104 10.16 7.77 15.91
CA VAL A 104 10.00 9.15 15.43
C VAL A 104 10.34 9.24 13.94
N THR A 105 11.49 8.72 13.52
CA THR A 105 11.93 8.78 12.11
C THR A 105 11.10 7.92 11.18
N LEU A 106 10.55 6.79 11.64
CA LEU A 106 9.54 6.02 10.91
C LEU A 106 8.32 6.89 10.55
N ASN A 107 7.82 7.68 11.51
CA ASN A 107 6.70 8.59 11.27
C ASN A 107 7.07 9.78 10.37
N MET A 108 8.35 10.13 10.28
CA MET A 108 8.87 11.20 9.42
C MET A 108 9.16 10.77 7.98
N ALA A 109 9.18 9.48 7.67
CA ALA A 109 9.37 8.99 6.31
C ALA A 109 8.02 8.98 5.55
N PRO A 110 7.79 9.82 4.51
CA PRO A 110 6.45 10.00 3.92
C PRO A 110 5.83 8.71 3.40
N VAL A 111 6.58 7.88 2.69
CA VAL A 111 6.08 6.61 2.15
C VAL A 111 5.60 5.65 3.26
N LEU A 112 6.22 5.69 4.43
CA LEU A 112 5.84 4.85 5.57
C LEU A 112 4.84 5.58 6.49
N GLY A 113 5.11 6.84 6.83
CA GLY A 113 4.33 7.59 7.78
C GLY A 113 3.01 8.15 7.23
N VAL A 114 2.92 8.45 5.95
CA VAL A 114 1.71 9.01 5.31
C VAL A 114 0.94 7.92 4.57
N THR A 115 1.53 7.33 3.52
CA THR A 115 0.81 6.36 2.68
C THR A 115 0.49 5.07 3.44
N THR A 116 1.50 4.42 4.02
CA THR A 116 1.32 3.18 4.79
C THR A 116 0.56 3.43 6.09
N GLY A 117 0.71 4.63 6.66
CA GLY A 117 0.13 5.00 7.95
C GLY A 117 -1.33 5.41 7.94
N GLY A 118 -1.96 5.60 6.77
CA GLY A 118 -3.32 6.13 6.73
C GLY A 118 -4.17 5.72 5.55
N TRP A 119 -3.60 5.13 4.50
CA TRP A 119 -4.33 4.79 3.29
C TRP A 119 -4.74 3.31 3.27
N VAL A 120 -5.83 3.01 2.59
CA VAL A 120 -6.31 1.62 2.38
C VAL A 120 -5.40 0.96 1.35
N LEU A 121 -4.25 0.45 1.81
CA LEU A 121 -3.23 -0.18 0.98
C LEU A 121 -2.66 -1.43 1.66
N PRO A 122 -2.19 -2.43 0.90
CA PRO A 122 -1.56 -3.64 1.44
C PRO A 122 -0.33 -3.36 2.31
N ASP A 123 0.30 -2.19 2.14
CA ASP A 123 1.52 -1.79 2.85
C ASP A 123 1.28 -1.51 4.34
N GLY A 124 0.08 -1.06 4.74
CA GLY A 124 -0.27 -0.82 6.14
C GLY A 124 -0.12 -2.07 7.01
N PRO A 125 -0.90 -3.13 6.77
CA PRO A 125 -0.77 -4.38 7.51
C PRO A 125 0.59 -5.08 7.28
N LEU A 126 1.21 -4.94 6.10
CA LEU A 126 2.56 -5.46 5.83
C LEU A 126 3.60 -4.92 6.81
N VAL A 127 3.66 -3.60 7.00
CA VAL A 127 4.65 -2.95 7.88
C VAL A 127 4.46 -3.40 9.33
N ALA A 128 3.22 -3.47 9.82
CA ALA A 128 2.94 -3.96 11.16
C ALA A 128 3.39 -5.42 11.35
N ALA A 129 3.06 -6.29 10.38
CA ALA A 129 3.41 -7.70 10.42
C ALA A 129 4.93 -7.93 10.31
N LEU A 130 5.64 -7.21 9.44
CA LEU A 130 7.10 -7.30 9.31
C LEU A 130 7.82 -6.84 10.58
N LEU A 131 7.36 -5.77 11.23
CA LEU A 131 7.92 -5.33 12.52
C LEU A 131 7.63 -6.32 13.63
N GLY A 132 6.41 -6.88 13.68
CA GLY A 132 6.04 -7.97 14.57
C GLY A 132 6.93 -9.20 14.37
N PHE A 133 7.17 -9.57 13.11
CA PHE A 133 8.11 -10.62 12.74
C PHE A 133 9.52 -10.31 13.27
N GLY A 134 10.06 -9.13 13.03
CA GLY A 134 11.39 -8.73 13.49
C GLY A 134 11.55 -8.82 15.00
N VAL A 135 10.55 -8.35 15.77
CA VAL A 135 10.55 -8.46 17.25
C VAL A 135 10.49 -9.92 17.70
N CYS A 136 9.54 -10.70 17.15
CA CYS A 136 9.39 -12.10 17.53
C CYS A 136 10.61 -12.94 17.14
N PHE A 137 11.15 -12.73 15.94
CA PHE A 137 12.29 -13.45 15.42
C PHE A 137 13.57 -13.18 16.22
N TRP A 138 13.84 -11.89 16.57
CA TRP A 138 14.94 -11.55 17.46
C TRP A 138 14.82 -12.26 18.82
N ARG A 139 13.63 -12.16 19.45
CA ARG A 139 13.37 -12.82 20.75
C ARG A 139 13.47 -14.35 20.65
N ALA A 140 13.03 -14.92 19.54
CA ALA A 140 13.10 -16.37 19.31
C ALA A 140 14.55 -16.86 19.30
N ILE A 141 15.46 -16.11 18.66
CA ILE A 141 16.89 -16.45 18.62
C ILE A 141 17.57 -16.26 19.97
N GLU A 142 17.28 -15.15 20.67
CA GLU A 142 18.00 -14.77 21.90
C GLU A 142 17.42 -15.44 23.16
N ARG A 143 16.11 -15.71 23.22
CA ARG A 143 15.44 -16.23 24.41
C ARG A 143 15.00 -17.69 24.30
N GLU A 144 15.21 -18.33 23.19
CA GLU A 144 14.92 -19.76 22.88
C GLU A 144 13.46 -20.21 23.16
N GLY A 145 12.47 -19.27 23.18
CA GLY A 145 11.10 -19.56 23.57
C GLY A 145 10.20 -19.97 22.40
N TRP A 146 9.43 -21.05 22.54
CA TRP A 146 8.45 -21.52 21.55
C TRP A 146 7.43 -20.46 21.13
N GLY A 147 6.91 -19.68 22.08
CA GLY A 147 5.93 -18.62 21.78
C GLY A 147 6.46 -17.57 20.81
N TRP A 148 7.75 -17.27 20.84
CA TRP A 148 8.36 -16.30 19.92
C TRP A 148 8.49 -16.87 18.51
N TRP A 149 8.80 -18.16 18.37
CA TRP A 149 8.82 -18.82 17.06
C TRP A 149 7.42 -18.89 16.44
N ILE A 150 6.40 -19.25 17.23
CA ILE A 150 5.00 -19.24 16.78
C ILE A 150 4.58 -17.80 16.39
N GLY A 151 4.90 -16.81 17.23
CA GLY A 151 4.64 -15.42 16.95
C GLY A 151 5.31 -14.92 15.65
N ALA A 152 6.56 -15.34 15.41
CA ALA A 152 7.26 -15.04 14.16
C ALA A 152 6.54 -15.69 12.96
N GLY A 153 6.10 -16.96 13.08
CA GLY A 153 5.32 -17.64 12.06
C GLY A 153 3.99 -16.94 11.73
N VAL A 154 3.23 -16.55 12.77
CA VAL A 154 1.97 -15.80 12.59
C VAL A 154 2.24 -14.46 11.89
N CYS A 155 3.23 -13.70 12.35
CA CYS A 155 3.56 -12.42 11.75
C CYS A 155 4.06 -12.58 10.30
N ALA A 156 4.84 -13.62 9.99
CA ALA A 156 5.26 -13.94 8.63
C ALA A 156 4.07 -14.24 7.73
N GLY A 157 3.13 -15.07 8.19
CA GLY A 157 1.90 -15.38 7.46
C GLY A 157 1.04 -14.14 7.23
N LEU A 158 0.86 -13.27 8.23
CA LEU A 158 0.13 -12.00 8.10
C LEU A 158 0.82 -11.05 7.12
N ALA A 159 2.15 -10.99 7.11
CA ALA A 159 2.90 -10.22 6.12
C ALA A 159 2.65 -10.74 4.69
N MET A 160 2.64 -12.06 4.49
CA MET A 160 2.30 -12.69 3.21
C MET A 160 0.83 -12.51 2.83
N LEU A 161 -0.11 -12.51 3.80
CA LEU A 161 -1.51 -12.14 3.58
C LEU A 161 -1.71 -10.67 3.21
N SER A 162 -0.70 -9.83 3.47
CA SER A 162 -0.72 -8.41 3.11
C SER A 162 -0.11 -8.18 1.72
N LYS A 163 1.08 -8.71 1.47
CA LYS A 163 1.80 -8.48 0.21
C LYS A 163 2.80 -9.61 -0.06
N TYR A 164 2.81 -10.15 -1.27
CA TYR A 164 3.69 -11.28 -1.65
C TYR A 164 5.18 -10.96 -1.48
N THR A 165 5.56 -9.69 -1.64
CA THR A 165 6.96 -9.25 -1.49
C THR A 165 7.52 -9.42 -0.07
N ALA A 166 6.68 -9.72 0.93
CA ALA A 166 7.12 -10.07 2.28
C ALA A 166 8.10 -11.24 2.30
N VAL A 167 7.99 -12.18 1.36
CA VAL A 167 8.90 -13.34 1.23
C VAL A 167 10.38 -12.93 1.15
N LEU A 168 10.66 -11.76 0.62
CA LEU A 168 12.04 -11.25 0.47
C LEU A 168 12.72 -10.99 1.83
N ALA A 169 11.96 -10.53 2.83
CA ALA A 169 12.49 -10.36 4.19
C ALA A 169 12.78 -11.72 4.85
N PHE A 170 12.00 -12.76 4.54
CA PHE A 170 12.18 -14.10 5.11
C PHE A 170 13.40 -14.81 4.51
N GLY A 171 13.72 -14.55 3.23
CA GLY A 171 15.00 -14.97 2.65
C GLY A 171 16.18 -14.38 3.40
N GLY A 172 16.11 -13.08 3.73
CA GLY A 172 17.12 -12.42 4.56
C GLY A 172 17.17 -12.97 5.99
N ALA A 173 16.00 -13.28 6.59
CA ALA A 173 15.93 -13.93 7.91
C ALA A 173 16.64 -15.28 7.93
N LEU A 174 16.47 -16.09 6.88
CA LEU A 174 17.16 -17.36 6.75
C LEU A 174 18.69 -17.19 6.69
N VAL A 175 19.18 -16.25 5.88
CA VAL A 175 20.62 -15.94 5.81
C VAL A 175 21.14 -15.47 7.18
N ALA A 176 20.42 -14.59 7.85
CA ALA A 176 20.77 -14.13 9.20
C ALA A 176 20.83 -15.30 10.19
N LEU A 177 19.85 -16.21 10.15
CA LEU A 177 19.79 -17.38 11.02
C LEU A 177 20.99 -18.31 10.80
N VAL A 178 21.32 -18.62 9.54
CA VAL A 178 22.45 -19.48 9.17
C VAL A 178 23.79 -18.88 9.64
N THR A 179 23.95 -17.57 9.50
CA THR A 179 25.21 -16.87 9.79
C THR A 179 25.39 -16.49 11.25
N LEU A 180 24.29 -16.23 11.98
CA LEU A 180 24.34 -15.89 13.40
C LEU A 180 24.31 -17.11 14.32
N ASP A 181 23.49 -18.10 13.99
CA ASP A 181 23.34 -19.29 14.80
C ASP A 181 22.70 -20.46 14.04
N ARG A 182 23.52 -21.16 13.26
CA ARG A 182 23.10 -22.32 12.45
C ARG A 182 22.48 -23.47 13.22
N ARG A 183 22.65 -23.54 14.57
CA ARG A 183 22.05 -24.60 15.42
C ARG A 183 20.53 -24.65 15.26
N TRP A 184 19.90 -23.49 14.96
CA TRP A 184 18.46 -23.41 14.77
C TRP A 184 17.96 -24.23 13.56
N LEU A 185 18.79 -24.49 12.56
CA LEU A 185 18.40 -25.34 11.41
C LEU A 185 18.14 -26.79 11.82
N GLY A 186 18.82 -27.27 12.88
CA GLY A 186 18.62 -28.59 13.45
C GLY A 186 17.51 -28.68 14.51
N ARG A 187 16.88 -27.53 14.86
CA ARG A 187 15.79 -27.48 15.83
C ARG A 187 14.43 -27.41 15.14
N VAL A 188 13.38 -27.93 15.79
CA VAL A 188 12.03 -28.03 15.21
C VAL A 188 11.31 -26.65 15.15
N GLN A 189 11.63 -25.74 16.06
CA GLN A 189 10.91 -24.47 16.24
C GLN A 189 10.85 -23.59 14.97
N PRO A 190 11.95 -23.33 14.23
CA PRO A 190 11.89 -22.55 12.99
C PRO A 190 11.01 -23.18 11.92
N TRP A 191 11.02 -24.51 11.83
CA TRP A 191 10.20 -25.24 10.87
C TRP A 191 8.71 -25.18 11.22
N VAL A 192 8.36 -25.27 12.51
CA VAL A 192 6.99 -25.03 12.98
C VAL A 192 6.57 -23.61 12.71
N ALA A 193 7.44 -22.59 12.92
CA ALA A 193 7.15 -21.22 12.54
C ALA A 193 6.84 -21.09 11.04
N GLY A 194 7.60 -21.77 10.18
CA GLY A 194 7.34 -21.86 8.74
C GLY A 194 5.96 -22.48 8.43
N LEU A 195 5.62 -23.61 9.08
CA LEU A 195 4.31 -24.24 8.92
C LEU A 195 3.16 -23.34 9.38
N VAL A 196 3.32 -22.63 10.48
CA VAL A 196 2.34 -21.64 10.96
C VAL A 196 2.17 -20.51 9.92
N ALA A 197 3.26 -20.02 9.34
CA ALA A 197 3.18 -18.99 8.28
C ALA A 197 2.42 -19.50 7.05
N VAL A 198 2.70 -20.75 6.61
CA VAL A 198 1.99 -21.39 5.50
C VAL A 198 0.50 -21.58 5.83
N ALA A 199 0.16 -22.00 7.06
CA ALA A 199 -1.23 -22.14 7.49
C ALA A 199 -1.97 -20.80 7.45
N VAL A 200 -1.34 -19.71 7.92
CA VAL A 200 -1.93 -18.37 7.91
C VAL A 200 -2.15 -17.86 6.49
N VAL A 201 -1.22 -18.09 5.55
CA VAL A 201 -1.33 -17.62 4.16
C VAL A 201 -2.14 -18.57 3.26
N SER A 202 -2.54 -19.73 3.74
CA SER A 202 -3.25 -20.74 2.95
C SER A 202 -4.50 -20.24 2.19
N PRO A 203 -5.30 -19.28 2.69
CA PRO A 203 -6.44 -18.74 1.93
C PRO A 203 -6.05 -18.23 0.55
N VAL A 204 -4.90 -17.56 0.44
CA VAL A 204 -4.38 -17.05 -0.84
C VAL A 204 -4.07 -18.20 -1.82
N VAL A 205 -3.48 -19.28 -1.32
CA VAL A 205 -3.15 -20.46 -2.15
C VAL A 205 -4.42 -21.13 -2.66
N VAL A 206 -5.42 -21.31 -1.77
CA VAL A 206 -6.72 -21.89 -2.11
C VAL A 206 -7.42 -21.04 -3.19
N TRP A 207 -7.46 -19.72 -3.02
CA TRP A 207 -8.05 -18.84 -4.01
C TRP A 207 -7.35 -18.93 -5.37
N ASN A 208 -6.02 -18.86 -5.39
CA ASN A 208 -5.24 -18.95 -6.62
C ASN A 208 -5.44 -20.29 -7.36
N ALA A 209 -5.49 -21.39 -6.63
CA ALA A 209 -5.75 -22.73 -7.20
C ALA A 209 -7.12 -22.80 -7.89
N GLY A 210 -8.15 -22.15 -7.33
CA GLY A 210 -9.47 -22.06 -7.92
C GLY A 210 -9.61 -21.04 -9.06
N HIS A 211 -8.61 -20.16 -9.26
CA HIS A 211 -8.65 -19.06 -10.24
C HIS A 211 -7.46 -19.08 -11.22
N GLY A 212 -6.98 -20.28 -11.57
CA GLY A 212 -5.92 -20.45 -12.58
C GLY A 212 -4.60 -19.76 -12.23
N TRP A 213 -4.27 -19.61 -10.94
CA TRP A 213 -3.06 -18.97 -10.44
C TRP A 213 -2.92 -17.49 -10.87
N ALA A 214 -4.04 -16.83 -11.14
CA ALA A 214 -4.10 -15.50 -11.77
C ALA A 214 -3.30 -14.43 -11.00
N SER A 215 -3.38 -14.43 -9.65
CA SER A 215 -2.65 -13.46 -8.83
C SER A 215 -1.14 -13.67 -8.88
N PHE A 216 -0.68 -14.92 -8.81
CA PHE A 216 0.75 -15.23 -8.90
C PHE A 216 1.30 -14.94 -10.31
N ALA A 217 0.54 -15.27 -11.37
CA ALA A 217 0.90 -14.95 -12.74
C ALA A 217 1.00 -13.43 -12.98
N PHE A 218 0.06 -12.66 -12.44
CA PHE A 218 0.10 -11.20 -12.51
C PHE A 218 1.34 -10.62 -11.82
N GLN A 219 1.63 -11.04 -10.60
CA GLN A 219 2.78 -10.52 -9.86
C GLN A 219 4.12 -10.97 -10.47
N GLY A 220 4.22 -12.24 -10.89
CA GLY A 220 5.41 -12.75 -11.60
C GLY A 220 5.65 -12.04 -12.93
N GLY A 221 4.60 -11.73 -13.67
CA GLY A 221 4.68 -11.00 -14.93
C GLY A 221 5.19 -9.56 -14.79
N ARG A 222 5.15 -8.99 -13.58
CA ARG A 222 5.73 -7.66 -13.31
C ARG A 222 7.25 -7.65 -13.30
N ALA A 223 7.88 -8.78 -13.00
CA ALA A 223 9.34 -8.96 -13.04
C ALA A 223 9.84 -9.39 -14.43
N GLY A 224 8.92 -9.58 -15.41
CA GLY A 224 9.27 -10.05 -16.74
C GLY A 224 10.23 -9.13 -17.49
N VAL A 225 11.18 -9.74 -18.21
CA VAL A 225 12.20 -9.04 -18.99
C VAL A 225 11.53 -8.36 -20.21
N ARG A 226 11.74 -7.06 -20.38
CA ARG A 226 11.26 -6.30 -21.54
C ARG A 226 12.41 -5.69 -22.33
N LYS A 227 13.22 -4.83 -21.73
CA LYS A 227 14.34 -4.17 -22.36
C LYS A 227 15.38 -3.88 -21.30
N LEU A 228 16.63 -4.19 -21.57
CA LEU A 228 17.74 -3.85 -20.69
C LEU A 228 17.98 -2.33 -20.71
N ASP A 229 17.94 -1.71 -19.53
CA ASP A 229 18.27 -0.30 -19.31
C ASP A 229 19.14 -0.19 -18.06
N LEU A 230 20.44 -0.03 -18.25
CA LEU A 230 21.39 0.04 -17.15
C LEU A 230 21.34 1.37 -16.37
N ALA A 231 20.62 2.38 -16.88
CA ALA A 231 20.37 3.63 -16.14
C ALA A 231 19.18 3.54 -15.18
N ALA A 232 18.21 2.63 -15.44
CA ALA A 232 17.02 2.49 -14.65
C ALA A 232 17.27 2.19 -13.16
N PRO A 233 18.29 1.39 -12.74
CA PRO A 233 18.66 1.24 -11.34
C PRO A 233 18.98 2.56 -10.63
N LEU A 234 19.69 3.47 -11.28
CA LEU A 234 20.02 4.77 -10.71
C LEU A 234 18.78 5.64 -10.53
N VAL A 235 17.87 5.61 -11.52
CA VAL A 235 16.58 6.30 -11.43
C VAL A 235 15.73 5.73 -10.29
N THR A 236 15.72 4.40 -10.13
CA THR A 236 15.01 3.71 -9.04
C THR A 236 15.57 4.13 -7.68
N ILE A 237 16.87 4.11 -7.49
CA ILE A 237 17.55 4.58 -6.27
C ILE A 237 17.21 6.06 -5.97
N GLY A 238 17.25 6.92 -6.99
CA GLY A 238 16.85 8.32 -6.84
C GLY A 238 15.37 8.47 -6.43
N GLY A 239 14.49 7.66 -7.01
CA GLY A 239 13.07 7.59 -6.63
C GLY A 239 12.85 7.12 -5.20
N GLU A 240 13.54 6.06 -4.75
CA GLU A 240 13.50 5.59 -3.35
C GLU A 240 13.93 6.71 -2.38
N ALA A 241 15.01 7.43 -2.73
CA ALA A 241 15.49 8.55 -1.93
C ALA A 241 14.42 9.66 -1.81
N LEU A 242 13.72 9.99 -2.90
CA LEU A 242 12.65 10.99 -2.87
C LEU A 242 11.45 10.54 -2.02
N PHE A 243 11.03 9.27 -2.12
CA PHE A 243 9.89 8.73 -1.37
C PHE A 243 10.17 8.61 0.14
N LEU A 244 11.44 8.40 0.55
CA LEU A 244 11.85 8.34 1.95
C LEU A 244 12.35 9.69 2.49
N LEU A 245 12.51 10.71 1.67
CA LEU A 245 13.25 11.95 1.81
C LEU A 245 14.79 11.72 1.75
N PRO A 246 15.52 12.44 0.88
CA PRO A 246 16.95 12.17 0.65
C PRO A 246 17.81 12.21 1.91
N TRP A 247 17.47 13.11 2.84
CA TRP A 247 18.21 13.26 4.11
C TRP A 247 17.83 12.23 5.18
N ILE A 248 16.77 11.43 4.99
CA ILE A 248 16.46 10.21 5.78
C ILE A 248 17.04 9.00 5.06
N TRP A 249 16.83 8.90 3.74
CA TRP A 249 17.27 7.78 2.93
C TRP A 249 18.79 7.60 2.95
N LEU A 250 19.57 8.68 2.79
CA LEU A 250 21.04 8.59 2.75
C LEU A 250 21.63 7.99 4.04
N PRO A 251 21.29 8.48 5.26
CA PRO A 251 21.70 7.80 6.49
C PRO A 251 21.25 6.34 6.57
N LEU A 252 20.03 6.02 6.15
CA LEU A 252 19.56 4.63 6.13
C LEU A 252 20.42 3.76 5.21
N ALA A 253 20.70 4.21 3.98
CA ALA A 253 21.52 3.49 3.02
C ALA A 253 22.97 3.29 3.53
N VAL A 254 23.57 4.33 4.12
CA VAL A 254 24.90 4.27 4.71
C VAL A 254 24.96 3.31 5.90
N LEU A 255 23.96 3.36 6.80
CA LEU A 255 23.92 2.47 7.96
C LEU A 255 23.64 1.02 7.57
N TRP A 256 22.83 0.79 6.52
CA TRP A 256 22.60 -0.53 5.96
C TRP A 256 23.89 -1.12 5.37
N ALA A 257 24.61 -0.35 4.52
CA ALA A 257 25.88 -0.78 3.96
C ALA A 257 26.94 -1.01 5.04
N TRP A 258 27.00 -0.14 6.05
CA TRP A 258 27.87 -0.30 7.21
C TRP A 258 27.58 -1.60 7.97
N ALA A 259 26.31 -1.93 8.21
CA ALA A 259 25.93 -3.14 8.90
C ALA A 259 26.33 -4.41 8.15
N LEU A 260 26.19 -4.42 6.81
CA LEU A 260 26.69 -5.49 5.95
C LEU A 260 28.22 -5.60 5.98
N TRP A 261 28.93 -4.46 5.96
CA TRP A 261 30.40 -4.43 6.01
C TRP A 261 30.94 -4.94 7.35
N ARG A 262 30.29 -4.61 8.48
CA ARG A 262 30.71 -5.08 9.82
C ARG A 262 30.55 -6.58 9.99
N GLY A 263 29.64 -7.19 9.27
CA GLY A 263 29.44 -8.62 9.26
C GLY A 263 28.73 -9.17 10.53
N PRO A 264 28.72 -10.49 10.70
CA PRO A 264 27.98 -11.18 11.76
C PRO A 264 28.51 -10.95 13.18
N GLN A 265 29.66 -10.31 13.36
CA GLN A 265 30.21 -9.92 14.67
C GLN A 265 29.29 -8.91 15.35
N GLU A 266 28.64 -8.03 14.58
CA GLU A 266 27.61 -7.11 15.03
C GLU A 266 26.22 -7.75 14.84
N ARG A 267 25.82 -8.66 15.74
CA ARG A 267 24.62 -9.53 15.58
C ARG A 267 23.35 -8.75 15.20
N ALA A 268 23.01 -7.70 15.96
CA ALA A 268 21.78 -6.93 15.71
C ALA A 268 21.83 -6.13 14.39
N PRO A 269 22.88 -5.36 14.07
CA PRO A 269 23.03 -4.74 12.77
C PRO A 269 22.98 -5.72 11.61
N TRP A 270 23.66 -6.87 11.72
CA TRP A 270 23.68 -7.91 10.70
C TRP A 270 22.28 -8.48 10.41
N LEU A 271 21.54 -8.83 11.47
CA LEU A 271 20.14 -9.28 11.35
C LEU A 271 19.29 -8.26 10.59
N LEU A 272 19.33 -7.01 11.03
CA LEU A 272 18.53 -5.94 10.44
C LEU A 272 18.90 -5.70 8.97
N ALA A 273 20.18 -5.75 8.64
CA ALA A 273 20.66 -5.57 7.27
C ALA A 273 20.15 -6.69 6.35
N TRP A 274 20.13 -7.94 6.79
CA TRP A 274 19.64 -9.07 5.99
C TRP A 274 18.12 -9.09 5.89
N LEU A 275 17.38 -8.72 6.92
CA LEU A 275 15.92 -8.57 6.83
C LEU A 275 15.54 -7.51 5.76
N GLY A 276 16.34 -6.46 5.61
CA GLY A 276 16.15 -5.44 4.60
C GLY A 276 16.72 -5.77 3.21
N PHE A 277 17.65 -6.71 3.11
CA PHE A 277 18.46 -6.96 1.91
C PHE A 277 17.60 -7.28 0.68
N GLY A 278 16.68 -8.24 0.82
CA GLY A 278 15.87 -8.70 -0.30
C GLY A 278 15.06 -7.58 -0.96
N PRO A 279 14.22 -6.83 -0.24
CA PRO A 279 13.46 -5.73 -0.84
C PRO A 279 14.34 -4.60 -1.39
N ILE A 280 15.42 -4.20 -0.70
CA ILE A 280 16.30 -3.12 -1.14
C ILE A 280 17.01 -3.49 -2.45
N VAL A 281 17.61 -4.68 -2.52
CA VAL A 281 18.44 -5.06 -3.67
C VAL A 281 17.62 -5.54 -4.85
N LEU A 282 16.60 -6.37 -4.61
CA LEU A 282 15.87 -7.03 -5.69
C LEU A 282 15.19 -6.03 -6.63
N PHE A 283 14.52 -5.02 -6.08
CA PHE A 283 13.79 -4.05 -6.90
C PHE A 283 14.73 -3.13 -7.70
N VAL A 284 15.87 -2.76 -7.14
CA VAL A 284 16.92 -2.04 -7.86
C VAL A 284 17.44 -2.90 -9.01
N VAL A 285 17.73 -4.17 -8.77
CA VAL A 285 18.24 -5.09 -9.80
C VAL A 285 17.20 -5.33 -10.90
N ILE A 286 15.95 -5.65 -10.54
CA ILE A 286 14.88 -5.90 -11.51
C ILE A 286 14.58 -4.66 -12.36
N SER A 287 14.74 -3.45 -11.84
CA SER A 287 14.51 -2.22 -12.59
C SER A 287 15.37 -2.10 -13.85
N ALA A 288 16.55 -2.77 -13.88
CA ALA A 288 17.41 -2.80 -15.05
C ALA A 288 16.75 -3.41 -16.32
N TRP A 289 15.68 -4.21 -16.16
CA TRP A 289 14.98 -4.83 -17.29
C TRP A 289 13.46 -4.75 -17.22
N SER A 290 12.88 -4.28 -16.10
CA SER A 290 11.44 -4.11 -15.95
C SER A 290 11.08 -2.67 -15.57
N PRO A 291 10.46 -1.89 -16.48
CA PRO A 291 10.03 -0.51 -16.19
C PRO A 291 8.79 -0.44 -15.28
N ARG A 292 8.29 -1.58 -14.80
CA ARG A 292 7.11 -1.67 -13.92
C ARG A 292 7.44 -1.59 -12.43
N VAL A 293 8.72 -1.49 -12.06
CA VAL A 293 9.15 -1.31 -10.67
C VAL A 293 8.74 0.08 -10.19
N LEU A 294 8.09 0.12 -9.03
CA LEU A 294 7.72 1.37 -8.38
C LEU A 294 8.70 1.68 -7.25
N TYR A 295 9.11 2.92 -7.13
CA TYR A 295 10.17 3.38 -6.22
C TYR A 295 9.90 3.07 -4.73
N HIS A 296 8.63 3.00 -4.32
CA HIS A 296 8.25 2.68 -2.95
C HIS A 296 8.33 1.17 -2.60
N TRP A 297 8.58 0.28 -3.57
CA TRP A 297 8.59 -1.17 -3.30
C TRP A 297 9.74 -1.61 -2.41
N ALA A 298 10.86 -0.88 -2.39
CA ALA A 298 11.98 -1.15 -1.51
C ALA A 298 11.76 -0.65 -0.05
N ALA A 299 10.78 0.21 0.19
CA ALA A 299 10.53 0.82 1.50
C ALA A 299 10.40 -0.20 2.66
N PRO A 300 9.77 -1.39 2.50
CA PRO A 300 9.75 -2.43 3.52
C PRO A 300 11.13 -2.96 3.90
N GLY A 301 12.14 -2.88 3.02
CA GLY A 301 13.51 -3.23 3.34
C GLY A 301 14.18 -2.21 4.26
N TYR A 302 14.03 -0.93 3.94
CA TYR A 302 14.55 0.15 4.80
C TYR A 302 13.88 0.17 6.18
N LEU A 303 12.67 -0.38 6.33
CA LEU A 303 11.98 -0.52 7.61
C LEU A 303 12.89 -1.10 8.70
N PHE A 304 13.68 -2.12 8.37
CA PHE A 304 14.56 -2.78 9.32
C PHE A 304 15.83 -1.97 9.63
N VAL A 305 16.11 -0.90 8.91
CA VAL A 305 17.28 -0.03 9.14
C VAL A 305 16.97 1.12 10.11
N PHE A 306 15.70 1.47 10.32
CA PHE A 306 15.31 2.53 11.26
C PHE A 306 15.84 2.34 12.71
N PRO A 307 15.91 1.12 13.28
CA PRO A 307 16.56 0.94 14.59
C PRO A 307 18.02 1.39 14.62
N LEU A 308 18.78 1.16 13.53
CA LEU A 308 20.17 1.67 13.40
C LEU A 308 20.21 3.19 13.31
N LEU A 309 19.29 3.78 12.53
CA LEU A 309 19.15 5.24 12.45
C LEU A 309 18.80 5.83 13.79
N GLY A 310 17.88 5.20 14.53
CA GLY A 310 17.51 5.61 15.88
C GLY A 310 18.68 5.56 16.88
N ARG A 311 19.53 4.51 16.80
CA ARG A 311 20.78 4.40 17.57
C ARG A 311 21.73 5.55 17.25
N TRP A 312 21.96 5.82 15.95
CA TRP A 312 22.84 6.88 15.50
C TRP A 312 22.34 8.26 15.94
N ILE A 313 21.04 8.56 15.78
CA ILE A 313 20.44 9.82 16.22
C ILE A 313 20.58 10.01 17.73
N ALA A 314 20.27 8.96 18.53
CA ALA A 314 20.39 9.03 19.98
C ALA A 314 21.81 9.38 20.40
N ALA A 315 22.82 8.72 19.84
CA ALA A 315 24.23 8.99 20.13
C ALA A 315 24.62 10.44 19.77
N ARG A 316 24.24 10.90 18.57
CA ARG A 316 24.54 12.27 18.12
C ARG A 316 23.87 13.36 18.96
N LEU A 317 22.67 13.10 19.47
CA LEU A 317 21.98 14.03 20.36
C LEU A 317 22.63 14.04 21.75
N ASP A 318 23.17 12.91 22.23
CA ASP A 318 23.92 12.82 23.47
C ASP A 318 25.26 13.60 23.38
N GLU A 319 25.87 13.60 22.21
CA GLU A 319 27.05 14.43 21.87
C GLU A 319 26.71 15.92 21.69
N GLY A 320 25.44 16.33 21.80
CA GLY A 320 25.00 17.70 21.65
C GLY A 320 24.88 18.20 20.19
N SER A 321 24.80 17.30 19.21
CA SER A 321 24.76 17.66 17.79
C SER A 321 23.61 18.60 17.44
N VAL A 322 23.92 19.85 17.14
CA VAL A 322 22.99 20.88 16.66
C VAL A 322 22.46 20.54 15.28
N ALA A 323 23.29 19.95 14.41
CA ALA A 323 22.91 19.57 13.04
C ALA A 323 21.79 18.52 13.04
N VAL A 324 21.90 17.46 13.85
CA VAL A 324 20.85 16.44 13.97
C VAL A 324 19.55 17.03 14.54
N ARG A 325 19.67 17.87 15.58
CA ARG A 325 18.49 18.56 16.16
C ARG A 325 17.76 19.43 15.14
N ARG A 326 18.51 20.25 14.38
CA ARG A 326 17.96 21.10 13.31
C ARG A 326 17.38 20.25 12.16
N GLY A 327 18.03 19.17 11.78
CA GLY A 327 17.54 18.24 10.76
C GLY A 327 16.20 17.61 11.12
N LEU A 328 16.04 17.12 12.37
CA LEU A 328 14.78 16.58 12.88
C LEU A 328 13.67 17.62 12.91
N ALA A 329 13.96 18.82 13.44
CA ALA A 329 13.00 19.92 13.48
C ALA A 329 12.59 20.37 12.06
N GLY A 330 13.58 20.54 11.15
CA GLY A 330 13.32 20.90 9.75
C GLY A 330 12.48 19.86 9.03
N THR A 331 12.73 18.56 9.25
CA THR A 331 11.91 17.48 8.68
C THR A 331 10.48 17.52 9.21
N ALA A 332 10.30 17.75 10.51
CA ALA A 332 8.95 17.88 11.09
C ALA A 332 8.20 19.06 10.46
N TRP A 333 8.83 20.23 10.35
CA TRP A 333 8.25 21.39 9.68
C TRP A 333 7.94 21.14 8.21
N PHE A 334 8.86 20.51 7.47
CA PHE A 334 8.65 20.15 6.07
C PHE A 334 7.39 19.28 5.90
N LEU A 335 7.20 18.29 6.78
CA LEU A 335 6.03 17.42 6.74
C LEU A 335 4.74 18.15 7.11
N VAL A 336 4.75 18.98 8.15
CA VAL A 336 3.56 19.77 8.56
C VAL A 336 3.13 20.71 7.42
N VAL A 337 4.08 21.42 6.83
CA VAL A 337 3.80 22.33 5.71
C VAL A 337 3.35 21.54 4.49
N GLY A 338 4.05 20.46 4.14
CA GLY A 338 3.72 19.62 2.98
C GLY A 338 2.34 18.98 3.08
N LEU A 339 1.99 18.42 4.24
CA LEU A 339 0.66 17.84 4.49
C LEU A 339 -0.43 18.92 4.48
N GLY A 340 -0.16 20.09 5.08
CA GLY A 340 -1.09 21.21 5.08
C GLY A 340 -1.36 21.74 3.67
N LEU A 341 -0.29 21.94 2.88
CA LEU A 341 -0.41 22.35 1.47
C LEU A 341 -1.11 21.28 0.62
N GLY A 342 -0.78 20.01 0.82
CA GLY A 342 -1.42 18.90 0.13
C GLY A 342 -2.92 18.83 0.43
N ALA A 343 -3.32 18.95 1.69
CA ALA A 343 -4.71 19.00 2.09
C ALA A 343 -5.44 20.23 1.52
N ALA A 344 -4.80 21.41 1.56
CA ALA A 344 -5.34 22.63 0.96
C ALA A 344 -5.49 22.50 -0.56
N GLU A 345 -4.51 21.91 -1.24
CA GLU A 345 -4.58 21.67 -2.68
C GLU A 345 -5.72 20.72 -3.05
N LEU A 346 -5.87 19.62 -2.32
CA LEU A 346 -6.95 18.66 -2.56
C LEU A 346 -8.35 19.26 -2.35
N ASN A 347 -8.52 20.12 -1.35
CA ASN A 347 -9.83 20.69 -1.02
C ASN A 347 -10.12 22.03 -1.70
N MET A 348 -9.10 22.86 -1.98
CA MET A 348 -9.27 24.25 -2.39
C MET A 348 -8.61 24.58 -3.73
N ASN A 349 -7.82 23.65 -4.30
CA ASN A 349 -7.06 23.86 -5.55
C ASN A 349 -6.20 25.14 -5.52
N VAL A 350 -5.45 25.33 -4.46
CA VAL A 350 -4.69 26.57 -4.18
C VAL A 350 -3.59 26.79 -5.23
N LEU A 351 -2.89 25.73 -5.63
CA LEU A 351 -1.76 25.77 -6.56
C LEU A 351 -2.21 25.79 -8.03
N ARG A 352 -3.46 25.44 -8.31
CA ARG A 352 -4.05 25.40 -9.68
C ARG A 352 -3.16 24.70 -10.69
N LEU A 353 -2.66 23.51 -10.32
CA LEU A 353 -1.72 22.74 -11.14
C LEU A 353 -2.33 22.37 -12.49
N ARG A 354 -1.57 22.52 -13.58
CA ARG A 354 -2.01 22.15 -14.92
C ARG A 354 -2.34 20.67 -15.00
N GLY A 355 -3.49 20.33 -15.61
CA GLY A 355 -3.96 18.95 -15.77
C GLY A 355 -4.48 18.32 -14.50
N ASP A 356 -4.51 19.05 -13.38
CA ASP A 356 -5.00 18.63 -12.07
C ASP A 356 -4.58 17.17 -11.72
N PRO A 357 -3.27 16.92 -11.45
CA PRO A 357 -2.75 15.59 -11.23
C PRO A 357 -3.34 14.91 -9.99
N LEU A 358 -3.93 15.70 -9.08
CA LEU A 358 -4.54 15.19 -7.85
C LEU A 358 -6.03 14.86 -7.99
N ARG A 359 -6.65 15.14 -9.16
CA ARG A 359 -8.08 14.89 -9.43
C ARG A 359 -8.54 13.49 -9.09
N GLN A 360 -7.67 12.48 -9.24
CA GLN A 360 -7.98 11.10 -8.90
C GLN A 360 -8.07 10.85 -7.39
N GLY A 361 -7.45 11.68 -6.56
CA GLY A 361 -7.56 11.65 -5.10
C GLY A 361 -8.78 12.40 -4.55
N LEU A 362 -9.62 12.99 -5.42
CA LEU A 362 -10.80 13.76 -5.01
C LEU A 362 -12.00 12.83 -4.76
N ASP A 363 -12.95 13.33 -3.98
CA ASP A 363 -14.23 12.68 -3.76
C ASP A 363 -15.15 12.88 -4.98
N TRP A 364 -15.61 11.77 -5.59
CA TRP A 364 -16.52 11.75 -6.72
C TRP A 364 -17.98 11.49 -6.32
N THR A 365 -18.27 11.44 -5.04
CA THR A 365 -19.65 11.25 -4.53
C THR A 365 -20.70 12.18 -5.17
N PRO A 366 -20.40 13.47 -5.53
CA PRO A 366 -21.34 14.33 -6.23
C PRO A 366 -21.80 13.82 -7.60
N LEU A 367 -21.08 12.86 -8.19
CA LEU A 367 -21.49 12.20 -9.45
C LEU A 367 -22.83 11.50 -9.31
N TRP A 368 -23.12 10.89 -8.15
CA TRP A 368 -24.37 10.18 -7.91
C TRP A 368 -25.58 11.09 -8.19
N ALA A 369 -25.62 12.26 -7.57
CA ALA A 369 -26.72 13.22 -7.76
C ALA A 369 -26.84 13.71 -9.22
N ALA A 370 -25.71 13.88 -9.92
CA ALA A 370 -25.70 14.27 -11.32
C ALA A 370 -26.26 13.19 -12.27
N LEU A 371 -26.08 11.93 -11.96
CA LEU A 371 -26.64 10.79 -12.70
C LEU A 371 -28.12 10.60 -12.37
N ASP A 372 -28.48 10.70 -11.09
CA ASP A 372 -29.84 10.56 -10.60
C ASP A 372 -30.78 11.60 -11.22
N ALA A 373 -30.37 12.87 -11.22
CA ALA A 373 -31.12 13.97 -11.84
C ALA A 373 -31.40 13.76 -13.35
N ARG A 374 -30.73 12.81 -13.99
CA ARG A 374 -30.87 12.50 -15.41
C ARG A 374 -31.52 11.12 -15.64
N GLY A 375 -31.92 10.40 -14.57
CA GLY A 375 -32.50 9.07 -14.68
C GLY A 375 -31.52 8.03 -15.28
N LEU A 376 -30.20 8.19 -15.01
CA LEU A 376 -29.18 7.31 -15.59
C LEU A 376 -28.76 6.17 -14.65
N LEU A 377 -29.26 6.13 -13.42
CA LEU A 377 -28.90 5.11 -12.42
C LEU A 377 -29.62 3.75 -12.59
N GLU A 378 -30.58 3.66 -13.49
CA GLU A 378 -31.33 2.40 -13.75
C GLU A 378 -30.56 1.37 -14.58
N ARG A 379 -29.43 1.77 -15.17
CA ARG A 379 -28.63 0.93 -16.06
C ARG A 379 -27.37 0.45 -15.37
N PRO A 380 -26.89 -0.78 -15.70
CA PRO A 380 -25.54 -1.15 -15.30
C PRO A 380 -24.52 -0.19 -15.93
N ILE A 381 -23.45 0.10 -15.18
CA ILE A 381 -22.44 1.06 -15.62
C ILE A 381 -21.17 0.32 -16.02
N MET A 382 -20.66 0.63 -17.21
CA MET A 382 -19.38 0.15 -17.70
C MET A 382 -18.32 1.23 -17.56
N ALA A 383 -17.16 0.84 -17.02
CA ALA A 383 -15.96 1.67 -16.98
C ALA A 383 -14.86 1.09 -17.89
N PRO A 384 -14.07 1.95 -18.59
CA PRO A 384 -13.04 1.52 -19.52
C PRO A 384 -11.73 1.07 -18.84
N SER A 385 -11.60 1.22 -17.54
CA SER A 385 -10.43 0.77 -16.79
C SER A 385 -10.80 0.38 -15.34
N TRP A 386 -9.98 -0.46 -14.70
CA TRP A 386 -10.14 -0.83 -13.30
C TRP A 386 -10.12 0.40 -12.36
N ALA A 387 -9.29 1.41 -12.71
CA ALA A 387 -9.14 2.64 -11.94
C ALA A 387 -10.43 3.47 -11.97
N ASP A 388 -11.02 3.62 -13.17
CA ASP A 388 -12.29 4.32 -13.34
C ASP A 388 -13.44 3.51 -12.70
N ALA A 389 -13.45 2.18 -12.87
CA ALA A 389 -14.44 1.31 -12.23
C ALA A 389 -14.40 1.44 -10.71
N GLY A 390 -13.22 1.43 -10.09
CA GLY A 390 -13.07 1.60 -8.64
C GLY A 390 -13.58 2.96 -8.15
N LYS A 391 -13.26 4.03 -8.86
CA LYS A 391 -13.74 5.39 -8.50
C LYS A 391 -15.26 5.52 -8.67
N LEU A 392 -15.81 5.03 -9.79
CA LEU A 392 -17.23 5.08 -10.08
C LEU A 392 -18.04 4.23 -9.10
N ASP A 393 -17.64 2.97 -8.89
CA ASP A 393 -18.35 2.06 -8.03
C ASP A 393 -18.34 2.53 -6.56
N PHE A 394 -17.21 3.08 -6.09
CA PHE A 394 -17.12 3.68 -4.77
C PHE A 394 -18.04 4.91 -4.65
N ALA A 395 -17.98 5.84 -5.62
CA ALA A 395 -18.78 7.08 -5.61
C ALA A 395 -20.29 6.79 -5.67
N LEU A 396 -20.69 5.68 -6.28
CA LEU A 396 -22.09 5.27 -6.43
C LEU A 396 -22.57 4.34 -5.30
N GLY A 397 -21.73 4.04 -4.31
CA GLY A 397 -22.11 3.16 -3.20
C GLY A 397 -22.41 1.71 -3.63
N GLY A 398 -21.95 1.26 -4.81
CA GLY A 398 -22.16 -0.07 -5.37
C GLY A 398 -23.55 -0.28 -6.00
N ALA A 399 -24.36 0.78 -6.16
CA ALA A 399 -25.65 0.74 -6.81
C ALA A 399 -25.87 2.01 -7.65
N PRO A 400 -26.01 1.91 -8.98
CA PRO A 400 -25.99 0.70 -9.82
C PRO A 400 -24.63 0.02 -9.86
N ARG A 401 -24.62 -1.27 -10.27
CA ARG A 401 -23.37 -2.02 -10.40
C ARG A 401 -22.46 -1.44 -11.48
N VAL A 402 -21.19 -1.30 -11.15
CA VAL A 402 -20.16 -0.90 -12.09
C VAL A 402 -19.31 -2.11 -12.43
N PHE A 403 -19.13 -2.37 -13.73
CA PHE A 403 -18.23 -3.41 -14.21
C PHE A 403 -17.15 -2.80 -15.11
N CYS A 404 -16.03 -3.48 -15.21
CA CYS A 404 -14.94 -3.08 -16.09
C CYS A 404 -14.95 -3.90 -17.35
N LEU A 405 -14.70 -3.25 -18.48
CA LEU A 405 -14.54 -3.91 -19.77
C LEU A 405 -13.22 -3.48 -20.41
N ASN A 406 -12.16 -4.21 -20.10
CA ASN A 406 -10.80 -3.98 -20.59
C ASN A 406 -10.00 -5.29 -20.50
N VAL A 407 -8.81 -5.32 -21.08
CA VAL A 407 -7.85 -6.42 -20.95
C VAL A 407 -7.32 -6.53 -19.49
N ASP A 408 -7.20 -5.40 -18.79
CA ASP A 408 -6.81 -5.33 -17.37
C ASP A 408 -7.95 -4.76 -16.53
N CYS A 409 -8.89 -5.60 -16.15
CA CYS A 409 -9.98 -5.26 -15.21
C CYS A 409 -9.65 -5.61 -13.76
N ARG A 410 -8.49 -6.19 -13.48
CA ARG A 410 -8.08 -6.67 -12.16
C ARG A 410 -9.20 -7.46 -11.47
N GLN A 411 -9.49 -7.16 -10.18
CA GLN A 411 -10.50 -7.90 -9.41
C GLN A 411 -11.92 -7.79 -9.99
N PHE A 412 -12.26 -6.73 -10.72
CA PHE A 412 -13.57 -6.63 -11.38
C PHE A 412 -13.82 -7.73 -12.43
N GLY A 413 -12.75 -8.35 -12.95
CA GLY A 413 -12.86 -9.52 -13.84
C GLY A 413 -13.16 -10.85 -13.11
N PHE A 414 -13.10 -10.85 -11.77
CA PHE A 414 -13.31 -12.03 -10.92
C PHE A 414 -14.51 -11.91 -9.98
N GLN A 415 -15.29 -10.83 -10.09
CA GLN A 415 -16.51 -10.63 -9.32
C GLN A 415 -17.67 -11.46 -9.86
N THR A 416 -18.71 -11.66 -9.02
CA THR A 416 -19.88 -12.43 -9.37
C THR A 416 -20.66 -11.87 -10.56
N GLN A 417 -20.63 -10.54 -10.72
CA GLN A 417 -21.27 -9.84 -11.84
C GLN A 417 -20.25 -9.20 -12.76
N THR A 418 -19.63 -10.03 -13.59
CA THR A 418 -18.77 -9.56 -14.68
C THR A 418 -19.62 -9.06 -15.86
N ALA A 419 -18.97 -8.50 -16.87
CA ALA A 419 -19.64 -8.02 -18.08
C ALA A 419 -20.58 -9.07 -18.74
N GLY A 420 -20.30 -10.37 -18.57
CA GLY A 420 -21.14 -11.45 -19.07
C GLY A 420 -22.55 -11.50 -18.47
N ALA A 421 -22.73 -11.00 -17.26
CA ALA A 421 -24.04 -10.91 -16.61
C ALA A 421 -24.98 -9.89 -17.27
N TRP A 422 -24.46 -9.01 -18.08
CA TRP A 422 -25.20 -7.90 -18.68
C TRP A 422 -25.40 -8.06 -20.20
N VAL A 423 -25.16 -9.24 -20.76
CA VAL A 423 -25.43 -9.54 -22.18
C VAL A 423 -26.90 -9.30 -22.49
N GLY A 424 -27.19 -8.57 -23.57
CA GLY A 424 -28.53 -8.15 -23.98
C GLY A 424 -29.02 -6.84 -23.33
N TRP A 425 -28.32 -6.33 -22.31
CA TRP A 425 -28.72 -5.10 -21.62
C TRP A 425 -28.19 -3.85 -22.31
N ASP A 426 -28.93 -2.76 -22.13
CA ASP A 426 -28.44 -1.41 -22.40
C ASP A 426 -27.55 -0.96 -21.24
N VAL A 427 -26.33 -0.52 -21.55
CA VAL A 427 -25.28 -0.20 -20.57
C VAL A 427 -24.94 1.28 -20.68
N LEU A 428 -24.84 1.96 -19.52
CA LEU A 428 -24.27 3.30 -19.44
C LEU A 428 -22.73 3.20 -19.40
N ILE A 429 -22.07 3.78 -20.39
CA ILE A 429 -20.61 3.85 -20.44
C ILE A 429 -20.17 5.20 -19.91
N LEU A 430 -19.41 5.22 -18.81
CA LEU A 430 -18.84 6.42 -18.21
C LEU A 430 -17.33 6.42 -18.41
N ALA A 431 -16.84 7.39 -19.15
CA ALA A 431 -15.44 7.47 -19.56
C ALA A 431 -14.83 8.85 -19.28
N PRO A 432 -14.12 9.04 -18.13
CA PRO A 432 -13.61 10.34 -17.73
C PRO A 432 -12.58 10.97 -18.69
N ARG A 433 -11.96 10.15 -19.55
CA ARG A 433 -10.80 10.55 -20.37
C ARG A 433 -10.88 10.13 -21.83
N GLN A 434 -11.99 9.57 -22.28
CA GLN A 434 -12.13 9.05 -23.63
C GLN A 434 -13.25 9.76 -24.36
N ASP A 435 -12.94 10.23 -25.58
CA ASP A 435 -13.92 10.80 -26.49
C ASP A 435 -14.75 9.71 -27.20
N ALA A 436 -15.82 10.14 -27.88
CA ALA A 436 -16.73 9.25 -28.59
C ALA A 436 -16.04 8.40 -29.66
N GLY A 437 -15.00 8.90 -30.31
CA GLY A 437 -14.24 8.17 -31.32
C GLY A 437 -13.52 6.98 -30.72
N ARG A 438 -12.81 7.19 -29.61
CA ARG A 438 -12.12 6.13 -28.88
C ARG A 438 -13.08 5.08 -28.31
N ILE A 439 -14.21 5.52 -27.72
CA ILE A 439 -15.22 4.60 -27.19
C ILE A 439 -15.78 3.71 -28.30
N ARG A 440 -16.14 4.27 -29.46
CA ARG A 440 -16.63 3.49 -30.60
C ARG A 440 -15.56 2.56 -31.18
N ALA A 441 -14.33 3.01 -31.28
CA ALA A 441 -13.22 2.19 -31.77
C ALA A 441 -12.93 1.00 -30.84
N SER A 442 -12.97 1.20 -29.52
CA SER A 442 -12.65 0.15 -28.56
C SER A 442 -13.81 -0.81 -28.29
N TYR A 443 -15.04 -0.33 -28.31
CA TYR A 443 -16.21 -1.08 -27.81
C TYR A 443 -17.34 -1.23 -28.83
N GLY A 444 -17.25 -0.59 -30.02
CA GLY A 444 -18.33 -0.64 -31.04
C GLY A 444 -18.74 -2.04 -31.46
N GLY A 445 -17.79 -2.99 -31.53
CA GLY A 445 -18.08 -4.39 -31.85
C GLY A 445 -18.82 -5.17 -30.74
N LEU A 446 -18.85 -4.65 -29.53
CA LEU A 446 -19.47 -5.30 -28.36
C LEU A 446 -20.91 -4.86 -28.13
N PHE A 447 -21.40 -3.87 -28.85
CA PHE A 447 -22.77 -3.37 -28.77
C PHE A 447 -23.43 -3.39 -30.13
N GLU A 448 -24.76 -3.37 -30.19
CA GLU A 448 -25.47 -3.16 -31.42
C GLU A 448 -25.20 -1.78 -32.01
N ARG A 449 -25.22 -0.76 -31.11
CA ARG A 449 -24.83 0.62 -31.42
C ARG A 449 -24.40 1.33 -30.13
N ILE A 450 -23.59 2.41 -30.26
CA ILE A 450 -23.21 3.29 -29.15
C ILE A 450 -23.74 4.69 -29.46
N GLU A 451 -24.62 5.17 -28.60
CA GLU A 451 -25.20 6.51 -28.62
C GLU A 451 -24.41 7.44 -27.72
N THR A 452 -24.07 8.65 -28.20
CA THR A 452 -23.41 9.65 -27.37
C THR A 452 -24.47 10.45 -26.60
N LEU A 453 -24.32 10.57 -25.30
CA LEU A 453 -25.13 11.44 -24.46
C LEU A 453 -24.40 12.78 -24.20
N PRO A 454 -25.11 13.84 -23.82
CA PRO A 454 -24.46 15.00 -23.23
C PRO A 454 -23.59 14.58 -22.04
N PRO A 455 -22.38 15.16 -21.85
CA PRO A 455 -21.51 14.79 -20.76
C PRO A 455 -22.19 14.98 -19.41
N VAL A 456 -21.85 14.12 -18.45
CA VAL A 456 -22.30 14.29 -17.05
C VAL A 456 -21.39 15.29 -16.39
N VAL A 457 -21.97 16.38 -15.88
CA VAL A 457 -21.24 17.46 -15.21
C VAL A 457 -21.49 17.40 -13.72
N PHE A 458 -20.42 17.36 -12.93
CA PHE A 458 -20.52 17.39 -11.46
C PHE A 458 -19.40 18.24 -10.86
N GLY A 459 -19.73 18.92 -9.75
CA GLY A 459 -18.78 19.78 -9.06
C GLY A 459 -17.80 19.01 -8.18
N LEU A 460 -16.56 19.51 -8.12
CA LEU A 460 -15.57 19.09 -7.13
C LEU A 460 -15.14 20.29 -6.29
N PRO A 461 -14.83 20.10 -5.00
CA PRO A 461 -14.45 21.20 -4.12
C PRO A 461 -13.30 22.06 -4.69
N GLY A 462 -13.49 23.37 -4.74
CA GLY A 462 -12.47 24.32 -5.20
C GLY A 462 -12.04 24.22 -6.67
N ARG A 463 -12.71 23.41 -7.49
CA ARG A 463 -12.36 23.15 -8.90
C ARG A 463 -13.49 23.48 -9.86
N ALA A 464 -13.11 23.66 -11.13
CA ALA A 464 -14.09 23.67 -12.20
C ALA A 464 -14.86 22.34 -12.24
N ALA A 465 -16.12 22.39 -12.62
CA ALA A 465 -16.94 21.20 -12.77
C ALA A 465 -16.26 20.18 -13.68
N VAL A 466 -16.43 18.91 -13.31
CA VAL A 466 -15.90 17.79 -14.10
C VAL A 466 -16.90 17.41 -15.16
N GLU A 467 -16.46 17.38 -16.41
CA GLU A 467 -17.21 16.83 -17.51
C GLU A 467 -16.77 15.37 -17.74
N MET A 468 -17.73 14.46 -17.57
CA MET A 468 -17.50 13.03 -17.80
C MET A 468 -18.22 12.58 -19.05
N GLY A 469 -17.50 12.01 -20.00
CA GLY A 469 -18.10 11.44 -21.22
C GLY A 469 -19.10 10.33 -20.85
N ALA A 470 -20.32 10.45 -21.40
CA ALA A 470 -21.40 9.52 -21.15
C ALA A 470 -21.94 8.97 -22.48
N TYR A 471 -22.12 7.65 -22.54
CA TYR A 471 -22.58 6.94 -23.75
C TYR A 471 -23.55 5.84 -23.34
N VAL A 472 -24.49 5.50 -24.21
CA VAL A 472 -25.34 4.31 -24.05
C VAL A 472 -24.94 3.29 -25.09
N GLY A 473 -24.41 2.17 -24.63
CA GLY A 473 -24.24 0.97 -25.45
C GLY A 473 -25.54 0.17 -25.45
N ARG A 474 -26.18 0.03 -26.61
CA ARG A 474 -27.42 -0.73 -26.78
C ARG A 474 -27.10 -2.19 -27.02
N GLY A 475 -27.80 -3.06 -26.30
CA GLY A 475 -27.72 -4.51 -26.51
C GLY A 475 -26.30 -5.04 -26.40
N LEU A 476 -25.73 -5.16 -25.18
CA LEU A 476 -24.40 -5.72 -24.99
C LEU A 476 -24.33 -7.15 -25.55
N ARG A 477 -23.42 -7.40 -26.48
CA ARG A 477 -23.20 -8.71 -27.11
C ARG A 477 -22.38 -9.61 -26.22
N ALA A 478 -22.43 -10.93 -26.49
CA ALA A 478 -21.55 -11.87 -25.80
C ALA A 478 -20.07 -11.49 -26.03
N ILE A 479 -19.32 -11.43 -24.95
CA ILE A 479 -17.91 -11.09 -25.00
C ILE A 479 -17.14 -12.35 -25.38
N PRO A 480 -16.33 -12.35 -26.46
CA PRO A 480 -15.43 -13.46 -26.77
C PRO A 480 -14.53 -13.75 -25.55
N ARG A 481 -14.42 -15.04 -25.19
CA ARG A 481 -13.57 -15.49 -24.07
C ARG A 481 -12.10 -15.35 -24.41
#